data_578f1ffbc6ed4289ba8f7d3a284fa7c1
#
_entry.id   578f1ffbc6ed4289ba8f7d3a284fa7c1
#
_cell.length_a   1.000
_cell.length_b   1.000
_cell.length_c   1.000
_cell.angle_alpha   90.00
_cell.angle_beta   90.00
_cell.angle_gamma   90.00
#
_symmetry.space_group_name_H-M   'P 1'
#
loop_
_entity.id
_entity.type
_entity.pdbx_description
1 polymer ?
#
loop_
_entity_poly.entity_id
_entity_poly.type
_entity_poly.pdbx_seq_one_letter_code
_entity_poly.pdbx_strand_id
1 'polypeptide(L)'
;MDAATLIRANRERAGLTQHALAARAGTSQPAVSRYESGAASPSVQTLDRLLAVMGVRLELSVADAPRHLDVRTPRMANLRGHREQILKVAQRHGASNVRVFGSVARGQDGPGSDVDLLVDLDVRSRGLLPLAAIADELSALLGERVDVAPAGALAPHVAESALGEAVPL
;
A
#
# COMPACT_ATOMS: atom_id res chain seq x y z
N MET A 1 12.50 3.07 5.01
CA MET A 1 13.72 3.08 5.87
C MET A 1 14.50 1.83 5.54
N ASP A 2 15.79 1.94 5.23
CA ASP A 2 16.64 0.80 4.93
C ASP A 2 17.37 0.24 6.18
N ALA A 3 17.94 -0.94 6.06
CA ALA A 3 18.62 -1.59 7.18
C ALA A 3 19.84 -0.79 7.68
N ALA A 4 20.56 -0.09 6.80
CA ALA A 4 21.71 0.72 7.15
C ALA A 4 21.35 1.87 8.09
N THR A 5 20.34 2.65 7.69
CA THR A 5 19.78 3.75 8.50
C THR A 5 19.23 3.23 9.83
N LEU A 6 18.50 2.09 9.80
CA LEU A 6 17.91 1.50 10.99
C LEU A 6 18.98 1.07 12.02
N ILE A 7 20.03 0.38 11.57
CA ILE A 7 21.12 -0.07 12.46
C ILE A 7 21.86 1.13 13.05
N ARG A 8 22.27 2.08 12.23
CA ARG A 8 23.02 3.27 12.67
C ARG A 8 22.24 4.08 13.69
N ALA A 9 20.99 4.44 13.37
CA ALA A 9 20.17 5.28 14.25
C ALA A 9 19.92 4.62 15.62
N ASN A 10 19.65 3.31 15.65
CA ASN A 10 19.42 2.61 16.91
C ASN A 10 20.71 2.41 17.70
N ARG A 11 21.86 2.17 17.05
CA ARG A 11 23.16 2.11 17.73
C ARG A 11 23.53 3.44 18.38
N GLU A 12 23.38 4.55 17.68
CA GLU A 12 23.64 5.89 18.21
C GLU A 12 22.71 6.23 19.38
N ARG A 13 21.43 5.90 19.25
CA ARG A 13 20.45 6.07 20.33
C ARG A 13 20.79 5.22 21.56
N ALA A 14 21.35 4.03 21.37
CA ALA A 14 21.81 3.15 22.45
C ALA A 14 23.19 3.55 23.03
N GLY A 15 23.84 4.59 22.49
CA GLY A 15 25.15 5.06 22.91
C GLY A 15 26.28 4.05 22.63
N LEU A 16 26.11 3.15 21.66
CA LEU A 16 27.09 2.11 21.36
C LEU A 16 28.04 2.52 20.23
N THR A 17 29.33 2.13 20.38
CA THR A 17 30.26 2.14 19.25
C THR A 17 29.97 0.96 18.33
N GLN A 18 30.41 1.01 17.06
CA GLN A 18 30.33 -0.16 16.15
C GLN A 18 31.02 -1.39 16.71
N HIS A 19 32.14 -1.21 17.39
CA HIS A 19 32.86 -2.28 18.05
C HIS A 19 32.05 -2.91 19.20
N ALA A 20 31.44 -2.08 20.06
CA ALA A 20 30.62 -2.56 21.17
C ALA A 20 29.36 -3.28 20.67
N LEU A 21 28.72 -2.77 19.61
CA LEU A 21 27.59 -3.45 18.98
C LEU A 21 28.00 -4.80 18.41
N ALA A 22 29.13 -4.87 17.69
CA ALA A 22 29.67 -6.09 17.10
C ALA A 22 29.93 -7.16 18.16
N ALA A 23 30.62 -6.79 19.23
CA ALA A 23 30.94 -7.69 20.34
C ALA A 23 29.65 -8.27 20.99
N ARG A 24 28.68 -7.43 21.28
CA ARG A 24 27.40 -7.85 21.90
C ARG A 24 26.54 -8.72 20.96
N ALA A 25 26.56 -8.42 19.66
CA ALA A 25 25.78 -9.15 18.66
C ALA A 25 26.48 -10.40 18.10
N GLY A 26 27.69 -10.74 18.58
CA GLY A 26 28.45 -11.90 18.09
C GLY A 26 28.81 -11.77 16.61
N THR A 27 29.26 -10.58 16.19
CA THR A 27 29.72 -10.29 14.82
C THR A 27 31.01 -9.48 14.85
N SER A 28 31.54 -9.09 13.69
CA SER A 28 32.76 -8.28 13.61
C SER A 28 32.45 -6.79 13.37
N GLN A 29 33.30 -5.90 13.88
CA GLN A 29 33.18 -4.47 13.64
C GLN A 29 33.17 -4.10 12.13
N PRO A 30 34.00 -4.71 11.26
CA PRO A 30 33.92 -4.47 9.83
C PRO A 30 32.56 -4.86 9.21
N ALA A 31 31.90 -5.91 9.72
CA ALA A 31 30.58 -6.28 9.25
C ALA A 31 29.55 -5.20 9.62
N VAL A 32 29.55 -4.71 10.85
CA VAL A 32 28.68 -3.62 11.29
C VAL A 32 28.92 -2.36 10.45
N SER A 33 30.17 -1.98 10.21
CA SER A 33 30.54 -0.84 9.37
C SER A 33 29.99 -0.96 7.94
N ARG A 34 30.10 -2.15 7.33
CA ARG A 34 29.55 -2.41 5.98
C ARG A 34 28.03 -2.37 5.95
N TYR A 35 27.35 -2.83 7.01
CA TYR A 35 25.90 -2.74 7.11
C TYR A 35 25.45 -1.27 7.23
N GLU A 36 26.09 -0.48 8.07
CA GLU A 36 25.75 0.94 8.27
C GLU A 36 26.11 1.82 7.09
N SER A 37 27.08 1.45 6.27
CA SER A 37 27.43 2.16 5.03
C SER A 37 26.57 1.73 3.83
N GLY A 38 25.73 0.68 3.97
CA GLY A 38 24.98 0.11 2.86
C GLY A 38 25.82 -0.73 1.90
N ALA A 39 27.13 -0.95 2.19
CA ALA A 39 28.01 -1.79 1.38
C ALA A 39 27.68 -3.29 1.46
N ALA A 40 26.88 -3.68 2.46
CA ALA A 40 26.32 -5.03 2.58
C ALA A 40 24.96 -4.95 3.29
N SER A 41 24.06 -5.89 2.98
CA SER A 41 22.77 -6.04 3.67
C SER A 41 22.85 -7.21 4.64
N PRO A 42 22.46 -7.03 5.91
CA PRO A 42 22.36 -8.15 6.84
C PRO A 42 21.19 -9.07 6.46
N SER A 43 21.29 -10.36 6.80
CA SER A 43 20.10 -11.22 6.79
C SER A 43 19.10 -10.76 7.86
N VAL A 44 17.81 -11.14 7.72
CA VAL A 44 16.77 -10.84 8.71
C VAL A 44 17.20 -11.29 10.11
N GLN A 45 17.75 -12.50 10.24
CA GLN A 45 18.22 -13.03 11.50
C GLN A 45 19.38 -12.19 12.09
N THR A 46 20.28 -11.69 11.24
CA THR A 46 21.40 -10.82 11.68
C THR A 46 20.86 -9.46 12.11
N LEU A 47 19.90 -8.90 11.38
CA LEU A 47 19.26 -7.63 11.70
C LEU A 47 18.53 -7.72 13.05
N ASP A 48 17.72 -8.77 13.25
CA ASP A 48 17.00 -9.00 14.51
C ASP A 48 17.98 -9.09 15.69
N ARG A 49 19.06 -9.86 15.57
CA ARG A 49 20.08 -9.98 16.60
C ARG A 49 20.77 -8.65 16.91
N LEU A 50 21.10 -7.84 15.89
CA LEU A 50 21.67 -6.51 16.06
C LEU A 50 20.71 -5.59 16.80
N LEU A 51 19.44 -5.58 16.43
CA LEU A 51 18.41 -4.75 17.04
C LEU A 51 18.12 -5.18 18.48
N ALA A 52 18.07 -6.49 18.75
CA ALA A 52 17.81 -7.03 20.08
C ALA A 52 18.84 -6.57 21.12
N VAL A 53 20.13 -6.53 20.77
CA VAL A 53 21.20 -6.04 21.69
C VAL A 53 21.15 -4.52 21.90
N MET A 54 20.40 -3.80 21.09
CA MET A 54 20.11 -2.37 21.26
C MET A 54 18.77 -2.11 21.95
N GLY A 55 18.10 -3.18 22.44
CA GLY A 55 16.80 -3.09 23.11
C GLY A 55 15.60 -2.87 22.14
N VAL A 56 15.76 -3.17 20.87
CA VAL A 56 14.73 -3.01 19.84
C VAL A 56 14.30 -4.38 19.33
N ARG A 57 13.00 -4.60 19.23
CA ARG A 57 12.40 -5.80 18.62
C ARG A 57 12.12 -5.57 17.14
N LEU A 58 12.51 -6.51 16.31
CA LEU A 58 12.12 -6.54 14.92
C LEU A 58 10.77 -7.26 14.79
N GLU A 59 9.77 -6.58 14.27
CA GLU A 59 8.50 -7.18 13.90
C GLU A 59 8.38 -7.20 12.38
N LEU A 60 8.24 -8.38 11.82
CA LEU A 60 8.02 -8.58 10.39
C LEU A 60 6.60 -9.08 10.18
N SER A 61 5.83 -8.34 9.40
CA SER A 61 4.53 -8.80 8.92
C SER A 61 4.64 -9.16 7.45
N VAL A 62 4.12 -10.32 7.08
CA VAL A 62 3.95 -10.70 5.68
C VAL A 62 2.49 -10.41 5.35
N ALA A 63 2.26 -9.38 4.54
CA ALA A 63 0.96 -9.19 3.91
C ALA A 63 0.99 -9.88 2.54
N ASP A 64 -0.11 -10.52 2.17
CA ASP A 64 -0.28 -10.99 0.80
C ASP A 64 -0.13 -9.79 -0.14
N ALA A 65 0.84 -9.86 -1.05
CA ALA A 65 0.92 -8.87 -2.11
C ALA A 65 -0.38 -8.95 -2.90
N PRO A 66 -1.04 -7.82 -3.20
CA PRO A 66 -2.22 -7.84 -4.02
C PRO A 66 -1.87 -8.58 -5.32
N ARG A 67 -2.52 -9.71 -5.56
CA ARG A 67 -2.30 -10.60 -6.72
C ARG A 67 -2.70 -9.96 -8.06
N HIS A 68 -2.96 -8.66 -8.05
CA HIS A 68 -3.66 -7.91 -9.08
C HIS A 68 -2.76 -7.12 -10.03
N LEU A 69 -1.43 -7.23 -9.89
CA LEU A 69 -0.50 -6.46 -10.73
C LEU A 69 -0.60 -6.80 -12.22
N ASP A 70 -1.30 -7.89 -12.59
CA ASP A 70 -1.40 -8.39 -13.96
C ASP A 70 -2.84 -8.68 -14.45
N VAL A 71 -3.87 -8.13 -13.79
CA VAL A 71 -5.24 -8.27 -14.30
C VAL A 71 -5.34 -7.55 -15.65
N ARG A 72 -5.49 -8.35 -16.72
CA ARG A 72 -5.54 -7.90 -18.12
C ARG A 72 -6.91 -8.15 -18.74
N THR A 73 -7.97 -7.72 -18.08
CA THR A 73 -9.28 -7.73 -18.72
C THR A 73 -9.42 -6.49 -19.61
N PRO A 74 -10.26 -6.54 -20.65
CA PRO A 74 -10.55 -5.36 -21.49
C PRO A 74 -11.02 -4.17 -20.64
N ARG A 75 -11.78 -4.42 -19.59
CA ARG A 75 -12.32 -3.40 -18.69
C ARG A 75 -11.22 -2.78 -17.84
N MET A 76 -10.30 -3.56 -17.29
CA MET A 76 -9.13 -3.04 -16.59
C MET A 76 -8.22 -2.23 -17.53
N ALA A 77 -8.07 -2.65 -18.78
CA ALA A 77 -7.32 -1.90 -19.79
C ALA A 77 -7.98 -0.55 -20.10
N ASN A 78 -9.31 -0.51 -20.21
CA ASN A 78 -10.10 0.71 -20.38
C ASN A 78 -9.90 1.68 -19.19
N LEU A 79 -9.99 1.18 -17.98
CA LEU A 79 -9.74 1.96 -16.76
C LEU A 79 -8.33 2.57 -16.73
N ARG A 80 -7.31 1.77 -17.06
CA ARG A 80 -5.92 2.24 -17.13
C ARG A 80 -5.72 3.28 -18.23
N GLY A 81 -6.38 3.13 -19.38
CA GLY A 81 -6.37 4.10 -20.47
C GLY A 81 -6.96 5.46 -20.10
N HIS A 82 -7.96 5.46 -19.21
CA HIS A 82 -8.63 6.68 -18.73
C HIS A 82 -8.14 7.14 -17.34
N ARG A 83 -7.04 6.56 -16.85
CA ARG A 83 -6.53 6.79 -15.47
C ARG A 83 -6.46 8.28 -15.08
N GLU A 84 -5.85 9.11 -15.92
CA GLU A 84 -5.70 10.54 -15.60
C GLU A 84 -7.05 11.26 -15.50
N GLN A 85 -8.00 10.92 -16.36
CA GLN A 85 -9.34 11.50 -16.36
C GLN A 85 -10.11 11.06 -15.12
N ILE A 86 -10.04 9.77 -14.75
CA ILE A 86 -10.66 9.21 -13.54
C ILE A 86 -10.12 9.92 -12.29
N LEU A 87 -8.80 10.05 -12.17
CA LEU A 87 -8.18 10.73 -11.03
C LEU A 87 -8.57 12.21 -10.96
N LYS A 88 -8.67 12.91 -12.10
CA LYS A 88 -9.14 14.31 -12.16
C LYS A 88 -10.59 14.45 -11.73
N VAL A 89 -11.48 13.53 -12.15
CA VAL A 89 -12.88 13.52 -11.72
C VAL A 89 -12.94 13.33 -10.21
N ALA A 90 -12.31 12.31 -9.65
CA ALA A 90 -12.28 12.07 -8.21
C ALA A 90 -11.79 13.29 -7.43
N GLN A 91 -10.67 13.88 -7.86
CA GLN A 91 -10.07 15.04 -7.21
C GLN A 91 -10.99 16.28 -7.21
N ARG A 92 -11.71 16.56 -8.30
CA ARG A 92 -12.69 17.65 -8.36
C ARG A 92 -13.78 17.54 -7.31
N HIS A 93 -14.19 16.31 -6.98
CA HIS A 93 -15.17 16.02 -5.96
C HIS A 93 -14.56 15.81 -4.55
N GLY A 94 -13.26 16.03 -4.41
CA GLY A 94 -12.53 15.94 -3.13
C GLY A 94 -12.22 14.52 -2.69
N ALA A 95 -12.27 13.55 -3.61
CA ALA A 95 -11.85 12.18 -3.38
C ALA A 95 -10.39 11.97 -3.83
N SER A 96 -9.73 11.01 -3.22
CA SER A 96 -8.35 10.62 -3.52
C SER A 96 -8.19 9.10 -3.44
N ASN A 97 -6.98 8.60 -3.77
CA ASN A 97 -6.61 7.20 -3.63
C ASN A 97 -7.63 6.25 -4.30
N VAL A 98 -7.88 6.48 -5.59
CA VAL A 98 -8.82 5.67 -6.38
C VAL A 98 -8.26 4.27 -6.61
N ARG A 99 -9.05 3.26 -6.26
CA ARG A 99 -8.71 1.84 -6.39
C ARG A 99 -9.86 1.10 -7.04
N VAL A 100 -9.54 0.14 -7.89
CA VAL A 100 -10.52 -0.79 -8.46
C VAL A 100 -10.66 -1.98 -7.52
N PHE A 101 -11.87 -2.45 -7.24
CA PHE A 101 -12.09 -3.65 -6.45
C PHE A 101 -13.16 -4.55 -7.12
N GLY A 102 -13.60 -5.60 -6.44
CA GLY A 102 -14.65 -6.48 -6.96
C GLY A 102 -14.22 -7.35 -8.14
N SER A 103 -15.17 -7.66 -9.02
CA SER A 103 -14.96 -8.61 -10.12
C SER A 103 -13.88 -8.18 -11.10
N VAL A 104 -13.80 -6.87 -11.41
CA VAL A 104 -12.79 -6.31 -12.33
C VAL A 104 -11.38 -6.44 -11.74
N ALA A 105 -11.21 -6.17 -10.45
CA ALA A 105 -9.93 -6.32 -9.76
C ALA A 105 -9.46 -7.78 -9.72
N ARG A 106 -10.40 -8.73 -9.61
CA ARG A 106 -10.11 -10.17 -9.62
C ARG A 106 -9.94 -10.77 -11.02
N GLY A 107 -10.21 -10.00 -12.08
CA GLY A 107 -10.21 -10.54 -13.44
C GLY A 107 -11.35 -11.51 -13.73
N GLN A 108 -12.46 -11.38 -13.01
CA GLN A 108 -13.66 -12.23 -13.09
C GLN A 108 -14.86 -11.47 -13.68
N ASP A 109 -14.61 -10.32 -14.28
CA ASP A 109 -15.65 -9.48 -14.88
C ASP A 109 -16.24 -10.12 -16.14
N GLY A 110 -17.56 -10.02 -16.29
CA GLY A 110 -18.34 -10.50 -17.43
C GLY A 110 -19.15 -9.36 -18.08
N PRO A 111 -19.94 -9.66 -19.11
CA PRO A 111 -20.69 -8.65 -19.86
C PRO A 111 -21.67 -7.80 -19.03
N GLY A 112 -22.12 -8.31 -17.89
CA GLY A 112 -23.03 -7.60 -16.98
C GLY A 112 -22.39 -7.09 -15.70
N SER A 113 -21.05 -7.13 -15.58
CA SER A 113 -20.35 -6.64 -14.38
C SER A 113 -20.28 -5.13 -14.40
N ASP A 114 -20.45 -4.51 -13.23
CA ASP A 114 -20.20 -3.10 -12.98
C ASP A 114 -18.73 -2.87 -12.65
N VAL A 115 -18.26 -1.64 -12.75
CA VAL A 115 -16.94 -1.21 -12.28
C VAL A 115 -17.07 -0.71 -10.86
N ASP A 116 -16.45 -1.40 -9.92
CA ASP A 116 -16.45 -1.03 -8.51
C ASP A 116 -15.18 -0.24 -8.16
N LEU A 117 -15.33 0.99 -7.67
CA LEU A 117 -14.24 1.85 -7.25
C LEU A 117 -14.30 2.16 -5.76
N LEU A 118 -13.15 2.06 -5.10
CA LEU A 118 -12.93 2.57 -3.76
C LEU A 118 -12.20 3.91 -3.82
N VAL A 119 -12.66 4.85 -3.03
CA VAL A 119 -12.02 6.17 -2.90
C VAL A 119 -11.87 6.56 -1.44
N ASP A 120 -10.87 7.36 -1.14
CA ASP A 120 -10.75 8.02 0.15
C ASP A 120 -11.49 9.35 0.06
N LEU A 121 -12.62 9.46 0.78
CA LEU A 121 -13.46 10.67 0.88
C LEU A 121 -13.92 10.82 2.32
N ASP A 122 -13.81 12.04 2.85
CA ASP A 122 -14.41 12.38 4.16
C ASP A 122 -15.92 12.59 4.02
N VAL A 123 -16.66 11.49 4.12
CA VAL A 123 -18.12 11.50 4.01
C VAL A 123 -18.80 12.19 5.19
N ARG A 124 -18.10 12.34 6.33
CA ARG A 124 -18.67 13.02 7.50
C ARG A 124 -18.81 14.52 7.28
N SER A 125 -17.83 15.12 6.59
CA SER A 125 -17.85 16.55 6.28
C SER A 125 -18.53 16.88 4.96
N ARG A 126 -18.47 15.99 3.96
CA ARG A 126 -18.94 16.25 2.59
C ARG A 126 -20.25 15.56 2.21
N GLY A 127 -20.73 14.62 3.03
CA GLY A 127 -21.86 13.78 2.69
C GLY A 127 -21.57 12.76 1.58
N LEU A 128 -22.62 12.15 1.05
CA LEU A 128 -22.53 11.11 0.02
C LEU A 128 -22.71 11.64 -1.41
N LEU A 129 -23.18 12.87 -1.59
CA LEU A 129 -23.43 13.46 -2.91
C LEU A 129 -22.21 13.46 -3.84
N PRO A 130 -20.97 13.72 -3.36
CA PRO A 130 -19.79 13.64 -4.22
C PRO A 130 -19.56 12.25 -4.82
N LEU A 131 -19.92 11.16 -4.11
CA LEU A 131 -19.76 9.80 -4.62
C LEU A 131 -20.69 9.53 -5.81
N ALA A 132 -21.95 9.96 -5.71
CA ALA A 132 -22.90 9.84 -6.79
C ALA A 132 -22.44 10.64 -8.02
N ALA A 133 -21.97 11.88 -7.82
CA ALA A 133 -21.46 12.71 -8.91
C ALA A 133 -20.23 12.08 -9.59
N ILE A 134 -19.29 11.48 -8.82
CA ILE A 134 -18.16 10.73 -9.37
C ILE A 134 -18.66 9.54 -10.19
N ALA A 135 -19.60 8.75 -9.65
CA ALA A 135 -20.15 7.58 -10.32
C ALA A 135 -20.81 7.95 -11.66
N ASP A 136 -21.63 8.99 -11.69
CA ASP A 136 -22.32 9.47 -12.89
C ASP A 136 -21.32 9.96 -13.96
N GLU A 137 -20.35 10.80 -13.57
CA GLU A 137 -19.35 11.32 -14.51
C GLU A 137 -18.43 10.21 -15.05
N LEU A 138 -18.03 9.25 -14.21
CA LEU A 138 -17.19 8.13 -14.64
C LEU A 138 -17.98 7.14 -15.49
N SER A 139 -19.26 6.91 -15.21
CA SER A 139 -20.11 6.07 -16.05
C SER A 139 -20.26 6.66 -17.46
N ALA A 140 -20.43 7.97 -17.56
CA ALA A 140 -20.47 8.67 -18.85
C ALA A 140 -19.11 8.62 -19.59
N LEU A 141 -17.99 8.74 -18.86
CA LEU A 141 -16.64 8.71 -19.41
C LEU A 141 -16.28 7.31 -19.96
N LEU A 142 -16.62 6.26 -19.22
CA LEU A 142 -16.20 4.89 -19.52
C LEU A 142 -17.20 4.14 -20.41
N GLY A 143 -18.43 4.65 -20.52
CA GLY A 143 -19.52 3.97 -21.22
C GLY A 143 -20.03 2.72 -20.51
N GLU A 144 -19.77 2.60 -19.21
CA GLU A 144 -20.11 1.46 -18.37
C GLU A 144 -20.65 1.95 -17.02
N ARG A 145 -21.39 1.10 -16.32
CA ARG A 145 -21.83 1.41 -14.98
C ARG A 145 -20.67 1.40 -14.00
N VAL A 146 -20.57 2.47 -13.20
CA VAL A 146 -19.53 2.64 -12.18
C VAL A 146 -20.19 2.85 -10.83
N ASP A 147 -19.84 2.00 -9.86
CA ASP A 147 -20.21 2.18 -8.46
C ASP A 147 -19.00 2.70 -7.67
N VAL A 148 -19.22 3.70 -6.81
CA VAL A 148 -18.15 4.34 -6.03
C VAL A 148 -18.46 4.25 -4.56
N ALA A 149 -17.58 3.62 -3.81
CA ALA A 149 -17.69 3.46 -2.36
C ALA A 149 -16.56 4.18 -1.61
N PRO A 150 -16.87 4.83 -0.47
CA PRO A 150 -15.85 5.44 0.37
C PRO A 150 -15.18 4.35 1.23
N ALA A 151 -13.86 4.23 1.15
CA ALA A 151 -13.11 3.20 1.88
C ALA A 151 -13.32 3.27 3.41
N GLY A 152 -13.43 4.49 3.95
CA GLY A 152 -13.61 4.72 5.38
C GLY A 152 -15.02 4.46 5.94
N ALA A 153 -16.02 4.17 5.08
CA ALA A 153 -17.40 3.91 5.51
C ALA A 153 -17.89 2.49 5.17
N LEU A 154 -17.01 1.61 4.71
CA LEU A 154 -17.33 0.21 4.50
C LEU A 154 -17.57 -0.51 5.83
N ALA A 155 -18.54 -1.41 5.85
CA ALA A 155 -18.73 -2.31 6.99
C ALA A 155 -17.45 -3.17 7.21
N PRO A 156 -17.03 -3.46 8.45
CA PRO A 156 -15.76 -4.12 8.74
C PRO A 156 -15.49 -5.40 7.94
N HIS A 157 -16.50 -6.25 7.78
CA HIS A 157 -16.42 -7.51 7.02
C HIS A 157 -16.26 -7.30 5.51
N VAL A 158 -16.77 -6.18 4.98
CA VAL A 158 -16.61 -5.79 3.56
C VAL A 158 -15.27 -5.09 3.36
N ALA A 159 -14.87 -4.25 4.32
CA ALA A 159 -13.62 -3.50 4.25
C ALA A 159 -12.39 -4.42 4.15
N GLU A 160 -12.35 -5.49 4.93
CA GLU A 160 -11.23 -6.44 4.91
C GLU A 160 -11.06 -7.08 3.52
N SER A 161 -12.15 -7.58 2.92
CA SER A 161 -12.12 -8.16 1.58
C SER A 161 -11.84 -7.12 0.50
N ALA A 162 -12.58 -6.01 0.50
CA ALA A 162 -12.48 -4.98 -0.53
C ALA A 162 -11.10 -4.30 -0.54
N LEU A 163 -10.52 -4.01 0.64
CA LEU A 163 -9.19 -3.42 0.74
C LEU A 163 -8.08 -4.43 0.40
N GLY A 164 -8.27 -5.71 0.72
CA GLY A 164 -7.33 -6.78 0.41
C GLY A 164 -7.21 -7.08 -1.08
N GLU A 165 -8.27 -6.88 -1.85
CA GLU A 165 -8.31 -7.13 -3.31
C GLU A 165 -8.21 -5.85 -4.16
N ALA A 166 -8.26 -4.67 -3.54
CA ALA A 166 -8.27 -3.40 -4.26
C ALA A 166 -6.95 -3.11 -4.99
N VAL A 167 -7.06 -2.78 -6.26
CA VAL A 167 -5.93 -2.45 -7.16
C VAL A 167 -5.87 -0.94 -7.33
N PRO A 168 -4.75 -0.28 -7.02
CA PRO A 168 -4.57 1.14 -7.31
C PRO A 168 -4.72 1.44 -8.81
N LEU A 169 -5.38 2.54 -9.10
CA LEU A 169 -5.55 3.03 -10.46
C LEU A 169 -4.52 4.11 -10.78
#